data_c26a3a716d86f13be741346371adb900
#
_entry.id   c26a3a716d86f13be741346371adb900
#
_cell.length_a   1.000
_cell.length_b   1.000
_cell.length_c   1.000
_cell.angle_alpha   90.00
_cell.angle_beta   90.00
_cell.angle_gamma   90.00
#
_symmetry.space_group_name_H-M   'P 1'
#
loop_
_entity.id
_entity.type
_entity.pdbx_description
1 polymer ?
#
loop_
_entity_poly.entity_id
_entity_poly.type
_entity_poly.pdbx_seq_one_letter_code
_entity_poly.pdbx_strand_id
1 'polypeptide(L)'
;IDKYWENQPFYPQSKAFIHDLKYAGKAGRDKIYDIQESLAATFIDYYILTSLDSIAWLLNIRGNDIDYTPLLCCFAIIPQKGNVELFVEEKKIRSIKNELEKFVNPHSFESIYEFIGKIGKDKIVGMDKKQTAYNFKKICLNSNITINYLSNPCTYPKAQKNEIELSGARNANIRDGASITKFLYWLKNIMKISETNEIKAADYLLNLRKEHELFYS
;
A
#
# COMPACT_ATOMS: atom_id res chain seq x y z
N ILE A 1 11.21 -22.41 -1.73
CA ILE A 1 9.85 -22.94 -1.45
C ILE A 1 9.13 -23.14 -2.78
N ASP A 2 9.07 -22.16 -3.67
CA ASP A 2 8.32 -22.18 -4.95
C ASP A 2 8.64 -23.41 -5.80
N LYS A 3 9.91 -23.83 -5.80
CA LYS A 3 10.37 -25.05 -6.51
C LYS A 3 9.67 -26.35 -6.07
N TYR A 4 9.10 -26.35 -4.85
CA TYR A 4 8.47 -27.54 -4.24
C TYR A 4 6.97 -27.35 -3.97
N TRP A 5 6.41 -26.19 -4.35
CA TRP A 5 5.00 -25.87 -4.14
C TRP A 5 4.22 -26.10 -5.45
N GLU A 6 3.77 -27.32 -5.67
CA GLU A 6 3.12 -27.77 -6.93
C GLU A 6 1.82 -27.01 -7.25
N ASN A 7 1.05 -26.62 -6.23
CA ASN A 7 -0.24 -25.92 -6.39
C ASN A 7 -0.16 -24.45 -5.96
N GLN A 8 0.94 -23.78 -6.24
CA GLN A 8 1.10 -22.38 -5.88
C GLN A 8 0.04 -21.52 -6.60
N PRO A 9 -0.77 -20.72 -5.87
CA PRO A 9 -1.72 -19.82 -6.50
C PRO A 9 -0.99 -18.74 -7.31
N PHE A 10 -1.62 -18.32 -8.40
CA PHE A 10 -1.10 -17.20 -9.18
C PHE A 10 -1.07 -15.91 -8.35
N TYR A 11 -0.10 -15.05 -8.65
CA TYR A 11 -0.09 -13.70 -8.08
C TYR A 11 -1.41 -12.98 -8.39
N PRO A 12 -1.97 -12.24 -7.43
CA PRO A 12 -3.19 -11.47 -7.63
C PRO A 12 -3.05 -10.52 -8.82
N GLN A 13 -4.12 -10.36 -9.60
CA GLN A 13 -4.13 -9.60 -10.86
C GLN A 13 -5.16 -8.46 -10.81
N SER A 14 -5.41 -7.88 -9.65
CA SER A 14 -6.37 -6.77 -9.51
C SER A 14 -5.92 -5.53 -10.26
N LYS A 15 -6.88 -4.75 -10.74
CA LYS A 15 -6.60 -3.45 -11.38
C LYS A 15 -6.36 -2.40 -10.31
N ALA A 16 -5.32 -1.61 -10.50
CA ALA A 16 -5.08 -0.44 -9.69
C ALA A 16 -6.04 0.70 -10.06
N PHE A 17 -6.37 1.53 -9.07
CA PHE A 17 -7.11 2.77 -9.26
C PHE A 17 -6.50 3.89 -8.43
N ILE A 18 -6.74 5.13 -8.84
CA ILE A 18 -6.30 6.32 -8.13
C ILE A 18 -7.18 6.54 -6.91
N HIS A 19 -6.57 6.78 -5.77
CA HIS A 19 -7.24 7.27 -4.58
C HIS A 19 -7.36 8.79 -4.68
N ASP A 20 -8.56 9.25 -4.98
CA ASP A 20 -8.87 10.63 -5.30
C ASP A 20 -8.37 11.61 -4.22
N LEU A 21 -7.90 12.77 -4.65
CA LEU A 21 -7.41 13.83 -3.79
C LEU A 21 -8.46 14.32 -2.78
N LYS A 22 -9.75 14.24 -3.13
CA LYS A 22 -10.86 14.57 -2.21
C LYS A 22 -10.90 13.67 -0.96
N TYR A 23 -10.24 12.51 -1.00
CA TYR A 23 -10.10 11.59 0.14
C TYR A 23 -8.68 11.60 0.72
N ALA A 24 -7.66 11.77 -0.13
CA ALA A 24 -6.26 11.74 0.26
C ALA A 24 -5.77 13.06 0.88
N GLY A 25 -6.37 14.20 0.49
CA GLY A 25 -6.06 15.53 0.98
C GLY A 25 -4.70 16.10 0.56
N LYS A 26 -3.76 15.25 0.14
CA LYS A 26 -2.42 15.63 -0.33
C LYS A 26 -2.05 14.82 -1.57
N ALA A 27 -1.54 15.50 -2.61
CA ALA A 27 -1.16 14.83 -3.85
C ALA A 27 0.04 13.89 -3.64
N GLY A 28 0.09 12.79 -4.41
CA GLY A 28 1.21 11.84 -4.34
C GLY A 28 2.55 12.52 -4.62
N ARG A 29 2.59 13.43 -5.59
CA ARG A 29 3.80 14.20 -5.91
C ARG A 29 4.34 14.99 -4.71
N ASP A 30 3.47 15.64 -3.95
CA ASP A 30 3.87 16.42 -2.78
C ASP A 30 4.34 15.52 -1.64
N LYS A 31 3.73 14.35 -1.48
CA LYS A 31 4.20 13.33 -0.51
C LYS A 31 5.59 12.81 -0.88
N ILE A 32 5.82 12.54 -2.18
CA ILE A 32 7.13 12.11 -2.68
C ILE A 32 8.18 13.17 -2.39
N TYR A 33 7.89 14.42 -2.66
CA TYR A 33 8.80 15.53 -2.38
C TYR A 33 9.20 15.58 -0.91
N ASP A 34 8.25 15.51 0.04
CA ASP A 34 8.57 15.51 1.46
C ASP A 34 9.46 14.33 1.87
N ILE A 35 9.22 13.14 1.31
CA ILE A 35 10.05 11.97 1.59
C ILE A 35 11.45 12.16 1.01
N GLN A 36 11.57 12.69 -0.21
CA GLN A 36 12.87 12.96 -0.84
C GLN A 36 13.70 13.99 -0.05
N GLU A 37 13.09 15.04 0.49
CA GLU A 37 13.75 15.97 1.40
C GLU A 37 14.27 15.26 2.67
N SER A 38 13.48 14.34 3.23
CA SER A 38 13.91 13.51 4.36
C SER A 38 15.10 12.60 4.02
N LEU A 39 15.11 12.01 2.81
CA LEU A 39 16.24 11.19 2.34
C LEU A 39 17.49 12.05 2.13
N ALA A 40 17.36 13.26 1.58
CA ALA A 40 18.46 14.20 1.40
C ALA A 40 19.08 14.60 2.74
N ALA A 41 18.27 14.88 3.75
CA ALA A 41 18.73 15.22 5.10
C ALA A 41 19.49 14.06 5.79
N THR A 42 19.26 12.82 5.36
CA THR A 42 19.94 11.62 5.90
C THR A 42 21.01 11.06 4.95
N PHE A 43 21.35 11.78 3.88
CA PHE A 43 22.35 11.38 2.87
C PHE A 43 22.06 10.01 2.22
N ILE A 44 20.79 9.69 2.00
CA ILE A 44 20.35 8.47 1.32
C ILE A 44 20.03 8.79 -0.14
N ASP A 45 20.69 8.12 -1.08
CA ASP A 45 20.46 8.30 -2.51
C ASP A 45 19.18 7.60 -2.99
N TYR A 46 18.91 6.40 -2.47
CA TYR A 46 17.75 5.58 -2.83
C TYR A 46 17.18 4.91 -1.59
N TYR A 47 15.87 4.80 -1.50
CA TYR A 47 15.22 4.04 -0.43
C TYR A 47 14.37 2.91 -1.00
N ILE A 48 14.61 1.66 -0.58
CA ILE A 48 13.82 0.49 -0.97
C ILE A 48 12.59 0.42 -0.07
N LEU A 49 11.43 0.69 -0.63
CA LEU A 49 10.13 0.65 0.05
C LEU A 49 9.37 -0.60 -0.35
N THR A 50 9.14 -1.51 0.61
CA THR A 50 8.44 -2.79 0.40
C THR A 50 7.08 -2.86 1.08
N SER A 51 6.75 -1.91 1.94
CA SER A 51 5.50 -1.83 2.68
C SER A 51 4.37 -1.37 1.76
N LEU A 52 3.44 -2.27 1.40
CA LEU A 52 2.39 -2.02 0.42
C LEU A 52 1.49 -0.85 0.80
N ASP A 53 1.15 -0.73 2.08
CA ASP A 53 0.32 0.36 2.62
C ASP A 53 1.03 1.72 2.55
N SER A 54 2.36 1.73 2.69
CA SER A 54 3.17 2.93 2.53
C SER A 54 3.27 3.36 1.06
N ILE A 55 3.43 2.39 0.14
CA ILE A 55 3.41 2.66 -1.30
C ILE A 55 2.03 3.19 -1.72
N ALA A 56 0.96 2.56 -1.27
CA ALA A 56 -0.42 2.96 -1.55
C ALA A 56 -0.71 4.39 -1.05
N TRP A 57 -0.21 4.75 0.14
CA TRP A 57 -0.34 6.10 0.69
C TRP A 57 0.51 7.11 -0.09
N LEU A 58 1.77 6.79 -0.37
CA LEU A 58 2.73 7.67 -1.03
C LEU A 58 2.25 8.07 -2.43
N LEU A 59 1.81 7.09 -3.21
CA LEU A 59 1.43 7.26 -4.61
C LEU A 59 -0.06 7.57 -4.81
N ASN A 60 -0.88 7.56 -3.76
CA ASN A 60 -2.35 7.64 -3.85
C ASN A 60 -2.95 6.59 -4.79
N ILE A 61 -2.47 5.36 -4.73
CA ILE A 61 -3.00 4.24 -5.51
C ILE A 61 -3.62 3.18 -4.59
N ARG A 62 -4.58 2.46 -5.11
CA ARG A 62 -5.21 1.32 -4.44
C ARG A 62 -5.36 0.16 -5.41
N GLY A 63 -5.55 -1.04 -4.89
CA GLY A 63 -5.85 -2.25 -5.65
C GLY A 63 -6.50 -3.28 -4.73
N ASN A 64 -6.90 -4.42 -5.25
CA ASN A 64 -7.60 -5.48 -4.53
C ASN A 64 -6.79 -6.78 -4.54
N ASP A 65 -5.47 -6.67 -4.44
CA ASP A 65 -4.61 -7.86 -4.42
C ASP A 65 -4.67 -8.62 -3.09
N ILE A 66 -5.14 -7.97 -2.03
CA ILE A 66 -5.30 -8.54 -0.70
C ILE A 66 -6.77 -8.40 -0.29
N ASP A 67 -7.39 -9.51 0.09
CA ASP A 67 -8.79 -9.52 0.53
C ASP A 67 -9.02 -8.53 1.68
N TYR A 68 -10.11 -7.79 1.60
CA TYR A 68 -10.52 -6.79 2.59
C TYR A 68 -9.54 -5.63 2.82
N THR A 69 -8.51 -5.52 1.99
CA THR A 69 -7.47 -4.49 2.13
C THR A 69 -7.15 -3.88 0.77
N PRO A 70 -7.35 -2.56 0.57
CA PRO A 70 -7.22 -1.94 -0.75
C PRO A 70 -5.75 -1.71 -1.14
N LEU A 71 -4.97 -2.77 -1.23
CA LEU A 71 -3.56 -2.74 -1.54
C LEU A 71 -3.24 -3.42 -2.87
N LEU A 72 -2.16 -2.95 -3.48
CA LEU A 72 -1.56 -3.48 -4.70
C LEU A 72 -0.23 -4.14 -4.36
N CYS A 73 0.00 -5.37 -4.79
CA CYS A 73 1.29 -6.04 -4.67
C CYS A 73 2.29 -5.40 -5.64
N CYS A 74 3.22 -4.64 -5.08
CA CYS A 74 4.26 -3.91 -5.80
C CYS A 74 5.43 -3.60 -4.88
N PHE A 75 6.53 -3.14 -5.46
CA PHE A 75 7.65 -2.55 -4.74
C PHE A 75 7.92 -1.14 -5.27
N ALA A 76 8.56 -0.31 -4.47
CA ALA A 76 9.01 1.00 -4.90
C ALA A 76 10.44 1.27 -4.47
N ILE A 77 11.18 2.00 -5.31
CA ILE A 77 12.45 2.59 -4.93
C ILE A 77 12.29 4.10 -5.06
N ILE A 78 12.52 4.81 -3.97
CA ILE A 78 12.42 6.26 -3.91
C ILE A 78 13.82 6.83 -4.08
N PRO A 79 14.15 7.47 -5.22
CA PRO A 79 15.41 8.19 -5.37
C PRO A 79 15.34 9.49 -4.58
N GLN A 80 16.50 10.01 -4.16
CA GLN A 80 16.60 11.32 -3.52
C GLN A 80 16.07 12.45 -4.39
N LYS A 81 16.11 12.30 -5.72
CA LYS A 81 15.58 13.27 -6.70
C LYS A 81 15.00 12.53 -7.90
N GLY A 82 13.94 13.07 -8.49
CA GLY A 82 13.29 12.53 -9.67
C GLY A 82 12.05 11.68 -9.35
N ASN A 83 11.61 10.88 -10.31
CA ASN A 83 10.43 10.05 -10.18
C ASN A 83 10.68 8.82 -9.30
N VAL A 84 9.65 8.33 -8.63
CA VAL A 84 9.68 7.05 -7.90
C VAL A 84 9.70 5.90 -8.91
N GLU A 85 10.58 4.93 -8.72
CA GLU A 85 10.64 3.70 -9.51
C GLU A 85 9.65 2.69 -8.91
N LEU A 86 8.58 2.37 -9.65
CA LEU A 86 7.52 1.46 -9.22
C LEU A 86 7.61 0.13 -9.97
N PHE A 87 7.79 -0.95 -9.23
CA PHE A 87 7.88 -2.31 -9.76
C PHE A 87 6.56 -3.03 -9.56
N VAL A 88 5.82 -3.21 -10.65
CA VAL A 88 4.44 -3.72 -10.64
C VAL A 88 4.12 -4.41 -11.97
N GLU A 89 3.20 -5.36 -11.97
CA GLU A 89 2.67 -5.94 -13.19
C GLU A 89 1.98 -4.87 -14.05
N GLU A 90 2.42 -4.66 -15.29
CA GLU A 90 1.91 -3.60 -16.17
C GLU A 90 0.38 -3.65 -16.35
N LYS A 91 -0.19 -4.85 -16.40
CA LYS A 91 -1.64 -5.06 -16.53
C LYS A 91 -2.44 -4.37 -15.43
N LYS A 92 -1.88 -4.32 -14.21
CA LYS A 92 -2.54 -3.75 -13.04
C LYS A 92 -2.70 -2.24 -13.14
N ILE A 93 -1.71 -1.55 -13.67
CA ILE A 93 -1.66 -0.08 -13.72
C ILE A 93 -2.11 0.51 -15.06
N ARG A 94 -2.47 -0.31 -16.05
CA ARG A 94 -2.79 0.14 -17.42
C ARG A 94 -3.82 1.27 -17.47
N SER A 95 -4.85 1.22 -16.62
CA SER A 95 -5.93 2.22 -16.59
C SER A 95 -5.51 3.56 -15.98
N ILE A 96 -4.43 3.60 -15.20
CA ILE A 96 -3.95 4.79 -14.49
C ILE A 96 -2.54 5.21 -14.90
N LYS A 97 -1.97 4.55 -15.91
CA LYS A 97 -0.57 4.71 -16.34
C LYS A 97 -0.24 6.18 -16.66
N ASN A 98 -1.06 6.84 -17.45
CA ASN A 98 -0.83 8.24 -17.85
C ASN A 98 -0.80 9.23 -16.67
N GLU A 99 -1.52 8.93 -15.60
CA GLU A 99 -1.51 9.75 -14.40
C GLU A 99 -0.28 9.48 -13.54
N LEU A 100 0.11 8.21 -13.41
CA LEU A 100 1.28 7.80 -12.65
C LEU A 100 2.58 8.28 -13.28
N GLU A 101 2.75 8.16 -14.59
CA GLU A 101 3.98 8.51 -15.30
C GLU A 101 4.42 9.97 -15.14
N LYS A 102 3.56 10.83 -14.62
CA LYS A 102 3.90 12.21 -14.27
C LYS A 102 4.91 12.33 -13.10
N PHE A 103 4.99 11.32 -12.24
CA PHE A 103 5.85 11.31 -11.04
C PHE A 103 6.37 9.92 -10.65
N VAL A 104 6.08 8.91 -11.47
CA VAL A 104 6.49 7.51 -11.26
C VAL A 104 7.02 6.95 -12.57
N ASN A 105 8.08 6.16 -12.50
CA ASN A 105 8.58 5.34 -13.60
C ASN A 105 8.17 3.89 -13.35
N PRO A 106 7.18 3.35 -14.10
CA PRO A 106 6.75 1.97 -13.91
C PRO A 106 7.72 0.98 -14.58
N HIS A 107 8.00 -0.10 -13.87
CA HIS A 107 8.84 -1.22 -14.30
C HIS A 107 8.11 -2.54 -14.10
N SER A 108 8.55 -3.60 -14.78
CA SER A 108 8.04 -4.95 -14.53
C SER A 108 8.40 -5.39 -13.09
N PHE A 109 7.50 -6.13 -12.46
CA PHE A 109 7.65 -6.53 -11.05
C PHE A 109 8.99 -7.20 -10.75
N GLU A 110 9.43 -8.11 -11.62
CA GLU A 110 10.66 -8.86 -11.44
C GLU A 110 11.95 -8.04 -11.66
N SER A 111 11.86 -6.92 -12.37
CA SER A 111 13.05 -6.12 -12.70
C SER A 111 13.66 -5.37 -11.52
N ILE A 112 13.02 -5.35 -10.37
CA ILE A 112 13.55 -4.69 -9.16
C ILE A 112 14.94 -5.22 -8.77
N TYR A 113 15.17 -6.51 -8.92
CA TYR A 113 16.44 -7.13 -8.56
C TYR A 113 17.59 -6.64 -9.45
N GLU A 114 17.32 -6.56 -10.75
CA GLU A 114 18.27 -6.02 -11.73
C GLU A 114 18.49 -4.53 -11.51
N PHE A 115 17.44 -3.76 -11.25
CA PHE A 115 17.53 -2.34 -10.97
C PHE A 115 18.42 -2.06 -9.76
N ILE A 116 18.23 -2.74 -8.65
CA ILE A 116 19.06 -2.60 -7.45
C ILE A 116 20.52 -2.93 -7.79
N GLY A 117 20.78 -4.00 -8.53
CA GLY A 117 22.13 -4.38 -8.93
C GLY A 117 22.85 -3.34 -9.80
N LYS A 118 22.10 -2.46 -10.47
CA LYS A 118 22.62 -1.36 -11.31
C LYS A 118 22.78 -0.03 -10.55
N ILE A 119 22.30 0.09 -9.31
CA ILE A 119 22.60 1.24 -8.46
C ILE A 119 24.09 1.25 -8.20
N GLY A 120 24.77 2.32 -8.57
CA GLY A 120 26.24 2.39 -8.49
C GLY A 120 26.78 2.17 -7.06
N LYS A 121 27.99 1.61 -6.97
CA LYS A 121 28.68 1.30 -5.69
C LYS A 121 28.94 2.52 -4.80
N ASP A 122 28.95 3.72 -5.38
CA ASP A 122 29.16 4.98 -4.65
C ASP A 122 27.84 5.53 -4.06
N LYS A 123 26.73 4.77 -4.17
CA LYS A 123 25.42 5.16 -3.71
C LYS A 123 25.07 4.53 -2.35
N ILE A 124 24.32 5.27 -1.57
CA ILE A 124 23.80 4.83 -0.27
C ILE A 124 22.33 4.45 -0.44
N VAL A 125 22.02 3.19 -0.14
CA VAL A 125 20.66 2.66 -0.22
C VAL A 125 20.09 2.50 1.19
N GLY A 126 18.98 3.20 1.46
CA GLY A 126 18.20 3.06 2.67
C GLY A 126 17.25 1.88 2.59
N MET A 127 17.06 1.17 3.69
CA MET A 127 16.03 0.14 3.84
C MET A 127 15.65 -0.08 5.31
N ASP A 128 14.39 -0.44 5.55
CA ASP A 128 13.95 -0.83 6.89
C ASP A 128 14.35 -2.29 7.18
N LYS A 129 15.19 -2.48 8.20
CA LYS A 129 15.68 -3.81 8.59
C LYS A 129 14.56 -4.79 8.98
N LYS A 130 13.42 -4.28 9.46
CA LYS A 130 12.30 -5.11 9.94
C LYS A 130 11.32 -5.46 8.81
N GLN A 131 11.23 -4.63 7.76
CA GLN A 131 10.22 -4.76 6.71
C GLN A 131 10.81 -5.26 5.38
N THR A 132 12.10 -5.06 5.14
CA THR A 132 12.74 -5.40 3.87
C THR A 132 13.25 -6.84 3.88
N ALA A 133 12.86 -7.62 2.86
CA ALA A 133 13.30 -9.00 2.73
C ALA A 133 14.83 -9.11 2.57
N TYR A 134 15.40 -10.17 3.15
CA TYR A 134 16.86 -10.40 3.15
C TYR A 134 17.47 -10.42 1.73
N ASN A 135 16.71 -10.84 0.73
CA ASN A 135 17.20 -10.91 -0.65
C ASN A 135 17.63 -9.53 -1.19
N PHE A 136 16.92 -8.46 -0.86
CA PHE A 136 17.31 -7.08 -1.26
C PHE A 136 18.66 -6.69 -0.63
N LYS A 137 18.83 -7.00 0.65
CA LYS A 137 20.14 -6.81 1.32
C LYS A 137 21.24 -7.58 0.61
N LYS A 138 21.00 -8.86 0.28
CA LYS A 138 21.99 -9.71 -0.39
C LYS A 138 22.42 -9.12 -1.72
N ILE A 139 21.50 -8.60 -2.51
CA ILE A 139 21.80 -7.98 -3.81
C ILE A 139 22.66 -6.72 -3.62
N CYS A 140 22.28 -5.84 -2.69
CA CYS A 140 23.09 -4.66 -2.39
C CYS A 140 24.54 -5.03 -2.01
N LEU A 141 24.72 -6.02 -1.13
CA LEU A 141 26.05 -6.49 -0.72
C LEU A 141 26.84 -7.08 -1.88
N ASN A 142 26.21 -7.89 -2.73
CA ASN A 142 26.87 -8.49 -3.91
C ASN A 142 27.28 -7.42 -4.95
N SER A 143 26.58 -6.28 -4.97
CA SER A 143 26.86 -5.15 -5.87
C SER A 143 27.75 -4.08 -5.23
N ASN A 144 28.29 -4.34 -4.03
CA ASN A 144 29.12 -3.40 -3.24
C ASN A 144 28.43 -2.06 -2.95
N ILE A 145 27.10 -2.07 -2.80
CA ILE A 145 26.29 -0.89 -2.47
C ILE A 145 26.30 -0.70 -0.96
N THR A 146 26.51 0.53 -0.51
CA THR A 146 26.46 0.88 0.92
C THR A 146 24.99 0.88 1.39
N ILE A 147 24.71 0.12 2.45
CA ILE A 147 23.37 0.05 3.05
C ILE A 147 23.32 0.91 4.31
N ASN A 148 22.34 1.81 4.38
CA ASN A 148 21.99 2.51 5.62
C ASN A 148 20.61 2.02 6.11
N TYR A 149 20.55 1.48 7.33
CA TYR A 149 19.28 1.04 7.92
C TYR A 149 18.54 2.23 8.52
N LEU A 150 17.43 2.57 7.90
CA LEU A 150 16.52 3.63 8.32
C LEU A 150 15.10 3.08 8.39
N SER A 151 14.35 3.43 9.42
CA SER A 151 12.92 3.10 9.50
C SER A 151 12.19 3.67 8.29
N ASN A 152 11.13 2.97 7.86
CA ASN A 152 10.32 3.39 6.72
C ASN A 152 9.90 4.88 6.85
N PRO A 153 10.37 5.77 5.95
CA PRO A 153 10.16 7.21 6.06
C PRO A 153 8.69 7.62 5.88
N CYS A 154 7.86 6.75 5.31
CA CYS A 154 6.43 7.00 5.15
C CYS A 154 5.63 6.71 6.44
N THR A 155 6.18 5.97 7.40
CA THR A 155 5.42 5.51 8.58
C THR A 155 4.84 6.66 9.39
N TYR A 156 5.66 7.63 9.73
CA TYR A 156 5.24 8.77 10.56
C TYR A 156 4.33 9.74 9.79
N PRO A 157 4.68 10.24 8.57
CA PRO A 157 3.80 11.10 7.81
C PRO A 157 2.44 10.47 7.48
N LYS A 158 2.40 9.16 7.19
CA LYS A 158 1.15 8.42 6.98
C LYS A 158 0.29 8.34 8.25
N ALA A 159 0.92 8.23 9.42
CA ALA A 159 0.21 8.18 10.70
C ALA A 159 -0.41 9.53 11.06
N GLN A 160 0.21 10.65 10.69
CA GLN A 160 -0.33 11.99 10.87
C GLN A 160 -1.37 12.31 9.80
N LYS A 161 -2.64 12.15 10.15
CA LYS A 161 -3.75 12.41 9.22
C LYS A 161 -3.95 13.91 9.00
N ASN A 162 -4.11 14.32 7.74
CA ASN A 162 -4.57 15.66 7.39
C ASN A 162 -6.07 15.83 7.68
N GLU A 163 -6.59 17.07 7.59
CA GLU A 163 -8.00 17.36 7.91
C GLU A 163 -9.01 16.59 7.05
N ILE A 164 -8.68 16.34 5.78
CA ILE A 164 -9.54 15.57 4.87
C ILE A 164 -9.57 14.09 5.29
N GLU A 165 -8.42 13.50 5.60
CA GLU A 165 -8.32 12.13 6.10
C GLU A 165 -9.02 11.98 7.46
N LEU A 166 -8.90 12.99 8.37
CA LEU A 166 -9.61 13.00 9.66
C LEU A 166 -11.12 13.08 9.48
N SER A 167 -11.60 13.95 8.60
CA SER A 167 -13.02 14.06 8.26
C SER A 167 -13.54 12.76 7.68
N GLY A 168 -12.80 12.14 6.74
CA GLY A 168 -13.11 10.84 6.17
C GLY A 168 -13.23 9.74 7.22
N ALA A 169 -12.27 9.69 8.15
CA ALA A 169 -12.27 8.70 9.24
C ALA A 169 -13.47 8.90 10.18
N ARG A 170 -13.79 10.14 10.58
CA ARG A 170 -14.97 10.44 11.41
C ARG A 170 -16.27 10.00 10.72
N ASN A 171 -16.43 10.34 9.44
CA ASN A 171 -17.60 9.96 8.66
C ASN A 171 -17.72 8.44 8.48
N ALA A 172 -16.61 7.74 8.27
CA ALA A 172 -16.59 6.28 8.19
C ALA A 172 -17.04 5.64 9.52
N ASN A 173 -16.53 6.13 10.66
CA ASN A 173 -16.93 5.65 11.98
C ASN A 173 -18.42 5.90 12.27
N ILE A 174 -18.99 7.02 11.85
CA ILE A 174 -20.44 7.29 12.01
C ILE A 174 -21.27 6.27 11.21
N ARG A 175 -20.92 6.02 9.95
CA ARG A 175 -21.62 5.03 9.11
C ARG A 175 -21.50 3.62 9.67
N ASP A 176 -20.30 3.21 10.04
CA ASP A 176 -20.07 1.88 10.60
C ASP A 176 -20.76 1.72 11.96
N GLY A 177 -20.71 2.74 12.81
CA GLY A 177 -21.45 2.78 14.08
C GLY A 177 -22.97 2.60 13.91
N ALA A 178 -23.55 3.22 12.88
CA ALA A 178 -24.96 3.02 12.55
C ALA A 178 -25.26 1.57 12.13
N SER A 179 -24.41 0.96 11.29
CA SER A 179 -24.52 -0.44 10.88
C SER A 179 -24.40 -1.40 12.07
N ILE A 180 -23.41 -1.17 12.94
CA ILE A 180 -23.22 -1.96 14.16
C ILE A 180 -24.42 -1.83 15.10
N THR A 181 -24.96 -0.64 15.27
CA THR A 181 -26.16 -0.41 16.12
C THR A 181 -27.37 -1.17 15.61
N LYS A 182 -27.64 -1.11 14.30
CA LYS A 182 -28.70 -1.91 13.65
C LYS A 182 -28.47 -3.42 13.85
N PHE A 183 -27.23 -3.86 13.66
CA PHE A 183 -26.84 -5.26 13.84
C PHE A 183 -27.08 -5.75 15.28
N LEU A 184 -26.65 -4.97 16.28
CA LEU A 184 -26.83 -5.32 17.69
C LEU A 184 -28.32 -5.36 18.09
N TYR A 185 -29.12 -4.43 17.56
CA TYR A 185 -30.58 -4.45 17.75
C TYR A 185 -31.18 -5.72 17.15
N TRP A 186 -30.85 -6.09 15.92
CA TRP A 186 -31.30 -7.30 15.27
C TRP A 186 -30.89 -8.55 16.05
N LEU A 187 -29.63 -8.67 16.44
CA LEU A 187 -29.12 -9.82 17.15
C LEU A 187 -29.79 -10.02 18.52
N LYS A 188 -30.07 -8.92 19.23
CA LYS A 188 -30.65 -8.97 20.59
C LYS A 188 -32.17 -9.14 20.60
N ASN A 189 -32.88 -8.54 19.66
CA ASN A 189 -34.33 -8.39 19.76
C ASN A 189 -35.14 -9.18 18.70
N ILE A 190 -34.51 -9.50 17.57
CA ILE A 190 -35.22 -10.13 16.43
C ILE A 190 -34.76 -11.57 16.26
N MET A 191 -33.45 -11.83 16.38
CA MET A 191 -32.88 -13.14 16.08
C MET A 191 -33.02 -14.11 17.26
N LYS A 192 -33.58 -15.30 16.99
CA LYS A 192 -33.52 -16.40 17.96
C LYS A 192 -32.16 -17.07 17.90
N ILE A 193 -31.50 -17.24 19.03
CA ILE A 193 -30.12 -17.83 19.13
C ILE A 193 -30.08 -19.23 18.49
N SER A 194 -31.17 -19.99 18.55
CA SER A 194 -31.27 -21.33 17.93
C SER A 194 -31.30 -21.32 16.39
N GLU A 195 -31.50 -20.17 15.75
CA GLU A 195 -31.69 -20.01 14.30
C GLU A 195 -30.49 -19.34 13.62
N THR A 196 -29.46 -18.92 14.38
CA THR A 196 -28.30 -18.24 13.84
C THR A 196 -26.98 -18.94 14.17
N ASN A 197 -25.95 -18.58 13.42
CA ASN A 197 -24.56 -18.92 13.67
C ASN A 197 -23.67 -17.72 13.33
N GLU A 198 -22.37 -17.83 13.59
CA GLU A 198 -21.39 -16.73 13.37
C GLU A 198 -21.37 -16.26 11.91
N ILE A 199 -21.50 -17.18 10.94
CA ILE A 199 -21.49 -16.86 9.50
C ILE A 199 -22.72 -16.01 9.15
N LYS A 200 -23.92 -16.42 9.54
CA LYS A 200 -25.15 -15.66 9.30
C LYS A 200 -25.10 -14.28 9.95
N ALA A 201 -24.54 -14.20 11.15
CA ALA A 201 -24.39 -12.92 11.85
C ALA A 201 -23.40 -12.00 11.13
N ALA A 202 -22.25 -12.53 10.67
CA ALA A 202 -21.27 -11.79 9.88
C ALA A 202 -21.86 -11.30 8.55
N ASP A 203 -22.57 -12.17 7.82
CA ASP A 203 -23.24 -11.82 6.55
C ASP A 203 -24.30 -10.74 6.74
N TYR A 204 -25.07 -10.78 7.83
CA TYR A 204 -26.05 -9.75 8.12
C TYR A 204 -25.39 -8.38 8.35
N LEU A 205 -24.32 -8.33 9.16
CA LEU A 205 -23.55 -7.10 9.37
C LEU A 205 -22.93 -6.59 8.07
N LEU A 206 -22.37 -7.50 7.27
CA LEU A 206 -21.80 -7.16 5.97
C LEU A 206 -22.85 -6.53 5.04
N ASN A 207 -24.07 -7.06 5.02
CA ASN A 207 -25.16 -6.51 4.21
C ASN A 207 -25.56 -5.11 4.67
N LEU A 208 -25.63 -4.84 5.99
CA LEU A 208 -25.86 -3.50 6.51
C LEU A 208 -24.77 -2.50 6.11
N ARG A 209 -23.53 -2.93 6.04
CA ARG A 209 -22.41 -2.10 5.58
C ARG A 209 -22.46 -1.82 4.09
N LYS A 210 -22.88 -2.80 3.28
CA LYS A 210 -23.07 -2.67 1.82
C LYS A 210 -24.16 -1.68 1.41
N GLU A 211 -25.08 -1.33 2.31
CA GLU A 211 -26.07 -0.28 2.06
C GLU A 211 -25.43 1.11 1.89
N HIS A 212 -24.21 1.31 2.30
CA HIS A 212 -23.51 2.59 2.20
C HIS A 212 -22.73 2.72 0.88
N GLU A 213 -22.92 3.83 0.18
CA GLU A 213 -22.28 4.12 -1.13
C GLU A 213 -20.76 4.04 -1.11
N LEU A 214 -20.11 4.32 0.03
CA LEU A 214 -18.66 4.29 0.19
C LEU A 214 -18.15 2.99 0.81
N PHE A 215 -18.98 1.95 0.84
CA PHE A 215 -18.53 0.64 1.25
C PHE A 215 -17.58 0.08 0.18
N TYR A 216 -16.43 -0.44 0.61
CA TYR A 216 -15.41 -0.92 -0.32
C TYR A 216 -15.33 -2.46 -0.35
N SER A 217 -15.22 -3.13 0.82
CA SER A 217 -15.11 -4.61 0.90
C SER A 217 -15.44 -5.12 2.31
#